data_cb40caaafa4ab701a0d9f1422622fc76
#
_entry.id   cb40caaafa4ab701a0d9f1422622fc76
#
_cell.length_a   1.000
_cell.length_b   1.000
_cell.length_c   1.000
_cell.angle_alpha   90.00
_cell.angle_beta   90.00
_cell.angle_gamma   90.00
#
_symmetry.space_group_name_H-M   'P 1'
#
loop_
_entity.id
_entity.type
_entity.pdbx_description
1 polymer ?
#
loop_
_entity_poly.entity_id
_entity_poly.type
_entity_poly.pdbx_seq_one_letter_code
_entity_poly.pdbx_strand_id
1 'polypeptide(L)'
;MRIGRCPVCHSDFHLDAVLEEDAARQLLAKLTNLPGGCARHLVAYIGLFRREKNNLSNSRALKLAEEVLALYSSNRVLAHALSETVERLREKRLQGDNKPLTNHNYLKTVYQSSAQQFAQSSAISAREQKQVSGSDTRDAYFKQMQQYGVDLTTLPGGKEWLEQQAGG
;
A
#
# COMPACT_ATOMS: atom_id res chain seq x y z
N MET A 1 16.83 10.94 -24.76
CA MET A 1 17.28 10.96 -23.33
C MET A 1 17.61 9.53 -22.91
N ARG A 2 18.90 9.24 -22.59
CA ARG A 2 19.35 7.90 -22.19
C ARG A 2 18.90 7.58 -20.76
N ILE A 3 18.20 6.45 -20.58
CA ILE A 3 17.69 6.00 -19.27
C ILE A 3 18.60 4.94 -18.64
N GLY A 4 19.34 4.20 -19.47
CA GLY A 4 20.24 3.15 -19.01
C GLY A 4 20.89 2.39 -20.14
N ARG A 5 21.63 1.34 -19.77
CA ARG A 5 22.31 0.45 -20.70
C ARG A 5 21.95 -1.03 -20.39
N CYS A 6 21.69 -1.81 -21.41
CA CYS A 6 21.44 -3.23 -21.24
C CYS A 6 22.70 -3.95 -20.73
N PRO A 7 22.65 -4.70 -19.62
CA PRO A 7 23.81 -5.43 -19.11
C PRO A 7 24.24 -6.63 -19.99
N VAL A 8 23.39 -7.06 -20.92
CA VAL A 8 23.62 -8.23 -21.77
C VAL A 8 24.17 -7.83 -23.13
N CYS A 9 23.45 -6.95 -23.88
CA CYS A 9 23.84 -6.56 -25.24
C CYS A 9 24.48 -5.18 -25.30
N HIS A 10 24.58 -4.48 -24.19
CA HIS A 10 25.15 -3.13 -24.02
C HIS A 10 24.49 -2.03 -24.89
N SER A 11 23.31 -2.28 -25.44
CA SER A 11 22.50 -1.26 -26.10
C SER A 11 22.01 -0.22 -25.12
N ASP A 12 22.01 1.05 -25.51
CA ASP A 12 21.46 2.13 -24.71
C ASP A 12 19.94 2.18 -24.81
N PHE A 13 19.28 2.40 -23.69
CA PHE A 13 17.83 2.64 -23.61
C PHE A 13 17.56 4.15 -23.65
N HIS A 14 16.70 4.55 -24.57
CA HIS A 14 16.27 5.92 -24.76
C HIS A 14 14.80 6.07 -24.42
N LEU A 15 14.45 7.11 -23.64
CA LEU A 15 13.07 7.37 -23.26
C LEU A 15 12.18 7.73 -24.46
N ASP A 16 12.73 8.48 -25.39
CA ASP A 16 12.08 8.87 -26.65
C ASP A 16 11.62 7.63 -27.44
N ALA A 17 12.47 6.62 -27.56
CA ALA A 17 12.12 5.37 -28.23
C ALA A 17 10.97 4.62 -27.54
N VAL A 18 10.88 4.70 -26.20
CA VAL A 18 9.75 4.11 -25.45
C VAL A 18 8.46 4.88 -25.73
N LEU A 19 8.55 6.21 -25.89
CA LEU A 19 7.41 7.07 -26.13
C LEU A 19 6.89 7.06 -27.59
N GLU A 20 7.66 6.51 -28.54
CA GLU A 20 7.20 6.31 -29.91
C GLU A 20 6.06 5.28 -30.03
N GLU A 21 6.05 4.25 -29.19
CA GLU A 21 5.02 3.22 -29.19
C GLU A 21 3.80 3.65 -28.35
N ASP A 22 2.62 3.63 -28.96
CA ASP A 22 1.37 4.06 -28.31
C ASP A 22 1.06 3.28 -27.02
N ALA A 23 1.22 1.99 -27.01
CA ALA A 23 0.97 1.16 -25.85
C ALA A 23 1.94 1.45 -24.70
N ALA A 24 3.20 1.71 -25.01
CA ALA A 24 4.19 2.11 -24.01
C ALA A 24 3.89 3.49 -23.43
N ARG A 25 3.48 4.44 -24.25
CA ARG A 25 3.08 5.79 -23.86
C ARG A 25 1.86 5.76 -22.92
N GLN A 26 0.83 4.98 -23.27
CA GLN A 26 -0.36 4.79 -22.45
C GLN A 26 -0.05 4.10 -21.11
N LEU A 27 0.80 3.06 -21.14
CA LEU A 27 1.23 2.38 -19.92
C LEU A 27 1.97 3.35 -18.99
N LEU A 28 2.92 4.13 -19.53
CA LEU A 28 3.67 5.11 -18.75
C LEU A 28 2.73 6.18 -18.14
N ALA A 29 1.79 6.70 -18.93
CA ALA A 29 0.80 7.67 -18.44
C ALA A 29 -0.06 7.10 -17.31
N LYS A 30 -0.48 5.83 -17.40
CA LYS A 30 -1.22 5.18 -16.32
C LYS A 30 -0.35 5.03 -15.06
N LEU A 31 0.90 4.59 -15.21
CA LEU A 31 1.82 4.38 -14.08
C LEU A 31 2.15 5.67 -13.33
N THR A 32 2.34 6.78 -14.04
CA THR A 32 2.66 8.09 -13.43
C THR A 32 1.50 8.66 -12.61
N ASN A 33 0.27 8.29 -12.92
CA ASN A 33 -0.93 8.72 -12.20
C ASN A 33 -1.30 7.83 -10.99
N LEU A 34 -0.52 6.76 -10.71
CA LEU A 34 -0.82 5.87 -9.58
C LEU A 34 -0.27 6.41 -8.26
N PRO A 35 -1.10 6.49 -7.21
CA PRO A 35 -0.67 6.97 -5.90
C PRO A 35 0.17 5.94 -5.13
N GLY A 36 0.91 6.43 -4.13
CA GLY A 36 1.45 5.60 -3.04
C GLY A 36 2.47 4.54 -3.43
N GLY A 37 3.25 4.74 -4.50
CA GLY A 37 4.26 3.77 -4.92
C GLY A 37 3.70 2.53 -5.62
N CYS A 38 2.39 2.48 -5.85
CA CYS A 38 1.70 1.35 -6.50
C CYS A 38 2.28 1.03 -7.89
N ALA A 39 2.74 2.05 -8.64
CA ALA A 39 3.34 1.91 -9.96
C ALA A 39 4.53 0.93 -9.97
N ARG A 40 5.47 1.09 -9.02
CA ARG A 40 6.65 0.23 -8.93
C ARG A 40 6.27 -1.25 -8.74
N HIS A 41 5.33 -1.51 -7.83
CA HIS A 41 4.88 -2.87 -7.53
C HIS A 41 4.07 -3.47 -8.68
N LEU A 42 3.26 -2.65 -9.37
CA LEU A 42 2.51 -3.07 -10.54
C LEU A 42 3.43 -3.47 -11.70
N VAL A 43 4.47 -2.69 -11.99
CA VAL A 43 5.47 -3.04 -13.01
C VAL A 43 6.20 -4.35 -12.67
N ALA A 44 6.62 -4.51 -11.41
CA ALA A 44 7.26 -5.74 -10.95
C ALA A 44 6.33 -6.96 -11.06
N TYR A 45 5.05 -6.78 -10.74
CA TYR A 45 4.03 -7.81 -10.86
C TYR A 45 3.76 -8.21 -12.32
N ILE A 46 3.61 -7.25 -13.23
CA ILE A 46 3.44 -7.50 -14.67
C ILE A 46 4.63 -8.28 -15.23
N GLY A 47 5.83 -8.01 -14.76
CA GLY A 47 7.04 -8.75 -15.12
C GLY A 47 6.98 -10.25 -14.84
N LEU A 48 6.11 -10.70 -13.91
CA LEU A 48 5.93 -12.13 -13.59
C LEU A 48 5.18 -12.90 -14.70
N PHE A 49 4.48 -12.22 -15.61
CA PHE A 49 3.83 -12.82 -16.78
C PHE A 49 4.79 -13.05 -17.94
N ARG A 50 6.01 -12.53 -17.84
CA ARG A 50 7.04 -12.73 -18.86
C ARG A 50 7.47 -14.20 -18.89
N ARG A 51 7.49 -14.78 -20.09
CA ARG A 51 8.07 -16.11 -20.35
C ARG A 51 9.59 -16.02 -20.39
N GLU A 52 10.26 -17.11 -20.05
CA GLU A 52 11.73 -17.15 -19.97
C GLU A 52 12.44 -16.71 -21.28
N LYS A 53 11.93 -17.16 -22.43
CA LYS A 53 12.54 -16.90 -23.75
C LYS A 53 11.95 -15.70 -24.52
N ASN A 54 10.85 -15.10 -24.04
CA ASN A 54 10.14 -14.06 -24.77
C ASN A 54 9.94 -12.81 -23.92
N ASN A 55 10.16 -11.64 -24.50
CA ASN A 55 9.81 -10.38 -23.86
C ASN A 55 8.29 -10.21 -23.84
N LEU A 56 7.79 -9.56 -22.80
CA LEU A 56 6.43 -9.10 -22.73
C LEU A 56 6.28 -7.86 -23.62
N SER A 57 5.35 -7.85 -24.57
CA SER A 57 5.07 -6.65 -25.39
C SER A 57 4.42 -5.57 -24.55
N ASN A 58 4.61 -4.30 -24.92
CA ASN A 58 4.02 -3.16 -24.23
C ASN A 58 2.49 -3.19 -24.27
N SER A 59 1.90 -3.63 -25.38
CA SER A 59 0.44 -3.83 -25.50
C SER A 59 -0.08 -4.88 -24.51
N ARG A 60 0.64 -5.97 -24.30
CA ARG A 60 0.27 -6.99 -23.31
C ARG A 60 0.47 -6.48 -21.89
N ALA A 61 1.55 -5.74 -21.63
CA ALA A 61 1.81 -5.13 -20.34
C ALA A 61 0.74 -4.09 -19.97
N LEU A 62 0.34 -3.25 -20.94
CA LEU A 62 -0.76 -2.30 -20.77
C LEU A 62 -2.07 -3.02 -20.41
N LYS A 63 -2.44 -4.04 -21.16
CA LYS A 63 -3.65 -4.83 -20.88
C LYS A 63 -3.65 -5.43 -19.48
N LEU A 64 -2.54 -6.02 -19.04
CA LEU A 64 -2.41 -6.60 -17.70
C LEU A 64 -2.52 -5.52 -16.61
N ALA A 65 -1.95 -4.32 -16.83
CA ALA A 65 -2.11 -3.19 -15.92
C ALA A 65 -3.58 -2.76 -15.81
N GLU A 66 -4.28 -2.66 -16.93
CA GLU A 66 -5.70 -2.32 -16.99
C GLU A 66 -6.58 -3.36 -16.29
N GLU A 67 -6.33 -4.64 -16.51
CA GLU A 67 -7.03 -5.74 -15.85
C GLU A 67 -6.91 -5.62 -14.31
N VAL A 68 -5.72 -5.34 -13.78
CA VAL A 68 -5.51 -5.16 -12.34
C VAL A 68 -6.21 -3.90 -11.83
N LEU A 69 -6.07 -2.77 -12.52
CA LEU A 69 -6.65 -1.50 -12.10
C LEU A 69 -8.17 -1.44 -12.24
N ALA A 70 -8.75 -2.26 -13.10
CA ALA A 70 -10.21 -2.44 -13.19
C ALA A 70 -10.77 -3.27 -12.03
N LEU A 71 -9.98 -4.23 -11.50
CA LEU A 71 -10.40 -5.10 -10.40
C LEU A 71 -10.20 -4.45 -9.03
N TYR A 72 -9.19 -3.59 -8.87
CA TYR A 72 -8.78 -3.04 -7.59
C TYR A 72 -8.51 -1.54 -7.65
N SER A 73 -9.01 -0.81 -6.66
CA SER A 73 -8.65 0.60 -6.48
C SER A 73 -7.16 0.74 -6.17
N SER A 74 -6.51 1.72 -6.81
CA SER A 74 -5.09 2.02 -6.58
C SER A 74 -4.90 2.68 -5.20
N ASN A 75 -4.58 1.89 -4.20
CA ASN A 75 -4.41 2.32 -2.82
C ASN A 75 -3.25 1.55 -2.14
N ARG A 76 -3.03 1.82 -0.86
CA ARG A 76 -1.98 1.13 -0.08
C ARG A 76 -2.18 -0.37 0.02
N VAL A 77 -3.44 -0.85 0.05
CA VAL A 77 -3.76 -2.28 0.10
C VAL A 77 -3.31 -2.98 -1.17
N LEU A 78 -3.60 -2.39 -2.34
CA LEU A 78 -3.14 -2.92 -3.62
C LEU A 78 -1.61 -2.90 -3.72
N ALA A 79 -0.96 -1.81 -3.33
CA ALA A 79 0.50 -1.72 -3.34
C ALA A 79 1.15 -2.82 -2.48
N HIS A 80 0.62 -3.05 -1.28
CA HIS A 80 1.07 -4.12 -0.39
C HIS A 80 0.84 -5.50 -1.00
N ALA A 81 -0.38 -5.79 -1.49
CA ALA A 81 -0.72 -7.08 -2.10
C ALA A 81 0.14 -7.40 -3.33
N LEU A 82 0.44 -6.40 -4.16
CA LEU A 82 1.35 -6.54 -5.30
C LEU A 82 2.78 -6.85 -4.84
N SER A 83 3.31 -6.13 -3.83
CA SER A 83 4.64 -6.38 -3.27
C SER A 83 4.76 -7.79 -2.73
N GLU A 84 3.84 -8.18 -1.87
CA GLU A 84 3.80 -9.52 -1.26
C GLU A 84 3.68 -10.63 -2.32
N THR A 85 2.85 -10.43 -3.35
CA THR A 85 2.73 -11.35 -4.46
C THR A 85 4.05 -11.51 -5.21
N VAL A 86 4.73 -10.40 -5.50
CA VAL A 86 6.02 -10.41 -6.20
C VAL A 86 7.09 -11.12 -5.38
N GLU A 87 7.19 -10.84 -4.10
CA GLU A 87 8.17 -11.45 -3.18
C GLU A 87 7.97 -12.96 -3.11
N ARG A 88 6.76 -13.42 -2.79
CA ARG A 88 6.44 -14.85 -2.69
C ARG A 88 6.68 -15.62 -3.99
N LEU A 89 6.35 -15.02 -5.15
CA LEU A 89 6.57 -15.69 -6.44
C LEU A 89 8.03 -15.66 -6.87
N ARG A 90 8.82 -14.65 -6.46
CA ARG A 90 10.27 -14.65 -6.66
C ARG A 90 10.95 -15.73 -5.82
N GLU A 91 10.54 -15.91 -4.57
CA GLU A 91 11.04 -16.99 -3.71
C GLU A 91 10.75 -18.38 -4.32
N LYS A 92 9.54 -18.61 -4.83
CA LYS A 92 9.20 -19.86 -5.55
C LYS A 92 10.08 -20.07 -6.78
N ARG A 93 10.40 -19.01 -7.52
CA ARG A 93 11.31 -19.09 -8.67
C ARG A 93 12.74 -19.46 -8.27
N LEU A 94 13.23 -18.97 -7.14
CA LEU A 94 14.53 -19.39 -6.60
C LEU A 94 14.55 -20.87 -6.20
N GLN A 95 13.39 -21.44 -5.86
CA GLN A 95 13.22 -22.87 -5.56
C GLN A 95 13.00 -23.73 -6.82
N GLY A 96 13.05 -23.13 -8.02
CA GLY A 96 12.98 -23.83 -9.31
C GLY A 96 11.63 -23.77 -10.02
N ASP A 97 10.60 -23.15 -9.44
CA ASP A 97 9.30 -22.94 -10.10
C ASP A 97 9.30 -21.66 -10.94
N ASN A 98 9.84 -21.76 -12.16
CA ASN A 98 9.99 -20.63 -13.09
C ASN A 98 8.75 -20.38 -13.98
N LYS A 99 7.60 -20.94 -13.65
CA LYS A 99 6.39 -20.79 -14.46
C LYS A 99 5.91 -19.34 -14.47
N PRO A 100 5.63 -18.76 -15.66
CA PRO A 100 5.04 -17.43 -15.75
C PRO A 100 3.60 -17.46 -15.24
N LEU A 101 3.14 -16.32 -14.68
CA LEU A 101 1.72 -16.16 -14.37
C LEU A 101 0.88 -16.17 -15.65
N THR A 102 -0.31 -16.72 -15.55
CA THR A 102 -1.29 -16.77 -16.65
C THR A 102 -2.55 -15.97 -16.35
N ASN A 103 -2.84 -15.74 -15.07
CA ASN A 103 -4.03 -15.01 -14.60
C ASN A 103 -3.74 -14.28 -13.27
N HIS A 104 -4.73 -13.53 -12.76
CA HIS A 104 -4.64 -12.74 -11.54
C HIS A 104 -5.14 -13.46 -10.28
N ASN A 105 -5.43 -14.77 -10.32
CA ASN A 105 -6.03 -15.50 -9.18
C ASN A 105 -5.17 -15.45 -7.92
N TYR A 106 -3.85 -15.57 -8.08
CA TYR A 106 -2.93 -15.49 -6.94
C TYR A 106 -2.97 -14.10 -6.28
N LEU A 107 -2.94 -13.03 -7.08
CA LEU A 107 -3.09 -11.65 -6.58
C LEU A 107 -4.43 -11.46 -5.87
N LYS A 108 -5.52 -12.04 -6.39
CA LYS A 108 -6.85 -11.96 -5.78
C LYS A 108 -6.84 -12.51 -4.36
N THR A 109 -6.23 -13.67 -4.15
CA THR A 109 -6.12 -14.28 -2.82
C THR A 109 -5.29 -13.43 -1.87
N VAL A 110 -4.13 -12.93 -2.31
CA VAL A 110 -3.27 -12.07 -1.50
C VAL A 110 -3.96 -10.74 -1.19
N TYR A 111 -4.64 -10.13 -2.16
CA TYR A 111 -5.38 -8.89 -1.94
C TYR A 111 -6.49 -9.03 -0.88
N GLN A 112 -7.24 -10.13 -0.90
CA GLN A 112 -8.29 -10.38 0.09
C GLN A 112 -7.72 -10.50 1.51
N SER A 113 -6.61 -11.23 1.69
CA SER A 113 -5.93 -11.33 2.99
C SER A 113 -5.36 -9.99 3.46
N SER A 114 -4.71 -9.25 2.57
CA SER A 114 -4.18 -7.92 2.86
C SER A 114 -5.29 -6.93 3.24
N ALA A 115 -6.41 -6.92 2.50
CA ALA A 115 -7.54 -6.04 2.80
C ALA A 115 -8.11 -6.29 4.21
N GLN A 116 -8.20 -7.55 4.64
CA GLN A 116 -8.64 -7.89 6.00
C GLN A 116 -7.66 -7.39 7.07
N GLN A 117 -6.34 -7.55 6.85
CA GLN A 117 -5.31 -7.06 7.77
C GLN A 117 -5.35 -5.53 7.90
N PHE A 118 -5.46 -4.82 6.78
CA PHE A 118 -5.57 -3.35 6.80
C PHE A 118 -6.85 -2.85 7.46
N ALA A 119 -7.98 -3.54 7.29
CA ALA A 119 -9.23 -3.22 7.97
C ALA A 119 -9.11 -3.40 9.50
N GLN A 120 -8.46 -4.48 9.95
CA GLN A 120 -8.22 -4.75 11.36
C GLN A 120 -7.28 -3.71 11.99
N SER A 121 -6.16 -3.41 11.34
CA SER A 121 -5.18 -2.41 11.84
C SER A 121 -5.78 -1.01 11.90
N SER A 122 -6.58 -0.61 10.92
CA SER A 122 -7.27 0.69 10.95
C SER A 122 -8.32 0.78 12.04
N ALA A 123 -9.02 -0.32 12.35
CA ALA A 123 -9.99 -0.38 13.44
C ALA A 123 -9.32 -0.28 14.83
N ILE A 124 -8.13 -0.89 14.99
CA ILE A 124 -7.33 -0.80 16.22
C ILE A 124 -6.83 0.63 16.41
N SER A 125 -6.22 1.23 15.38
CA SER A 125 -5.73 2.60 15.42
C SER A 125 -6.84 3.62 15.72
N ALA A 126 -8.03 3.43 15.16
CA ALA A 126 -9.18 4.29 15.44
C ALA A 126 -9.69 4.15 16.89
N ARG A 127 -9.59 2.96 17.49
CA ARG A 127 -9.92 2.73 18.90
C ARG A 127 -8.90 3.37 19.84
N GLU A 128 -7.61 3.22 19.55
CA GLU A 128 -6.53 3.84 20.32
C GLU A 128 -6.60 5.36 20.27
N GLN A 129 -6.82 5.97 19.09
CA GLN A 129 -7.00 7.43 18.97
C GLN A 129 -8.23 7.93 19.72
N LYS A 130 -9.32 7.15 19.75
CA LYS A 130 -10.53 7.52 20.50
C LYS A 130 -10.32 7.43 22.02
N GLN A 131 -9.49 6.50 22.50
CA GLN A 131 -9.13 6.42 23.93
C GLN A 131 -8.19 7.56 24.34
N VAL A 132 -7.15 7.85 23.54
CA VAL A 132 -6.19 8.94 23.82
C VAL A 132 -6.88 10.29 23.77
N SER A 133 -7.72 10.57 22.77
CA SER A 133 -8.45 11.85 22.70
C SER A 133 -9.49 12.00 23.81
N GLY A 134 -10.06 10.90 24.28
CA GLY A 134 -11.02 10.92 25.40
C GLY A 134 -10.36 11.21 26.76
N SER A 135 -9.17 10.67 27.02
CA SER A 135 -8.40 10.93 28.24
C SER A 135 -7.86 12.36 28.27
N ASP A 136 -7.23 12.82 27.18
CA ASP A 136 -6.67 14.18 27.12
C ASP A 136 -7.74 15.28 27.27
N THR A 137 -8.91 15.08 26.66
CA THR A 137 -10.03 16.05 26.78
C THR A 137 -10.60 16.07 28.19
N ARG A 138 -10.70 14.91 28.84
CA ARG A 138 -11.20 14.76 30.21
C ARG A 138 -10.23 15.36 31.23
N ASP A 139 -8.95 15.12 31.05
CA ASP A 139 -7.90 15.69 31.90
C ASP A 139 -7.83 17.22 31.77
N ALA A 140 -7.90 17.74 30.54
CA ALA A 140 -7.96 19.18 30.30
C ALA A 140 -9.20 19.83 30.95
N TYR A 141 -10.36 19.16 30.84
CA TYR A 141 -11.62 19.62 31.46
C TYR A 141 -11.50 19.70 32.99
N PHE A 142 -11.03 18.64 33.66
CA PHE A 142 -10.91 18.67 35.13
C PHE A 142 -9.84 19.63 35.62
N LYS A 143 -8.70 19.78 34.93
CA LYS A 143 -7.70 20.81 35.22
C LYS A 143 -8.28 22.22 35.11
N GLN A 144 -9.07 22.48 34.10
CA GLN A 144 -9.74 23.78 33.91
C GLN A 144 -10.77 24.05 35.02
N MET A 145 -11.57 23.06 35.41
CA MET A 145 -12.54 23.20 36.51
C MET A 145 -11.85 23.46 37.84
N GLN A 146 -10.71 22.82 38.09
CA GLN A 146 -9.89 23.07 39.28
C GLN A 146 -9.36 24.51 39.33
N GLN A 147 -8.93 25.06 38.18
CA GLN A 147 -8.50 26.46 38.07
C GLN A 147 -9.63 27.47 38.38
N TYR A 148 -10.87 27.10 38.04
CA TYR A 148 -12.04 27.91 38.35
C TYR A 148 -12.56 27.76 39.80
N GLY A 149 -11.86 26.94 40.62
CA GLY A 149 -12.24 26.74 42.02
C GLY A 149 -13.49 25.87 42.22
N VAL A 150 -13.88 25.10 41.21
CA VAL A 150 -15.01 24.19 41.28
C VAL A 150 -14.61 22.92 42.05
N ASP A 151 -15.45 22.50 42.99
CA ASP A 151 -15.25 21.27 43.74
C ASP A 151 -15.45 20.06 42.81
N LEU A 152 -14.34 19.42 42.43
CA LEU A 152 -14.33 18.30 41.50
C LEU A 152 -15.08 17.08 42.03
N THR A 153 -15.28 16.96 43.33
CA THR A 153 -16.01 15.82 43.91
C THR A 153 -17.51 15.84 43.58
N THR A 154 -18.02 17.01 43.19
CA THR A 154 -19.43 17.21 42.78
C THR A 154 -19.66 16.90 41.30
N LEU A 155 -18.60 16.79 40.49
CA LEU A 155 -18.68 16.53 39.07
C LEU A 155 -18.65 15.03 38.77
N PRO A 156 -19.41 14.59 37.76
CA PRO A 156 -19.40 13.19 37.33
C PRO A 156 -18.00 12.74 36.90
N GLY A 157 -17.43 11.74 37.61
CA GLY A 157 -16.08 11.19 37.34
C GLY A 157 -14.94 12.06 37.90
N GLY A 158 -15.20 13.12 38.64
CA GLY A 158 -14.16 14.00 39.26
C GLY A 158 -13.44 13.33 40.41
N LYS A 159 -14.12 12.48 41.20
CA LYS A 159 -13.49 11.69 42.29
C LYS A 159 -12.47 10.70 41.76
N GLU A 160 -12.86 9.94 40.73
CA GLU A 160 -11.97 8.98 40.07
C GLU A 160 -10.73 9.64 39.46
N TRP A 161 -10.91 10.86 38.91
CA TRP A 161 -9.81 11.63 38.36
C TRP A 161 -8.83 12.10 39.45
N LEU A 162 -9.32 12.54 40.60
CA LEU A 162 -8.48 12.93 41.75
C LEU A 162 -7.70 11.73 42.32
N GLU A 163 -8.30 10.56 42.41
CA GLU A 163 -7.66 9.33 42.88
C GLU A 163 -6.52 8.91 41.93
N GLN A 164 -6.71 9.03 40.62
CA GLN A 164 -5.67 8.74 39.62
C GLN A 164 -4.47 9.72 39.70
N GLN A 165 -4.71 10.99 40.06
CA GLN A 165 -3.65 11.99 40.26
C GLN A 165 -2.89 11.77 41.56
N ALA A 166 -3.51 11.20 42.58
CA ALA A 166 -2.89 10.95 43.90
C ALA A 166 -2.06 9.64 43.95
N GLY A 167 -2.24 8.75 42.96
CA GLY A 167 -1.58 7.43 42.92
C GLY A 167 -0.39 7.35 41.97
N GLY A 168 0.04 8.40 41.29
CA GLY A 168 1.20 8.51 40.42
C GLY A 168 2.23 9.47 41.05
#